data_47c333d33f92c56323131acf0bd656e8
#
_entry.id   47c333d33f92c56323131acf0bd656e8
#
_cell.length_a   1.000
_cell.length_b   1.000
_cell.length_c   1.000
_cell.angle_alpha   90.00
_cell.angle_beta   90.00
_cell.angle_gamma   90.00
#
_symmetry.space_group_name_H-M   'P 1'
#
loop_
_entity.id
_entity.type
_entity.pdbx_description
1 polymer ?
#
loop_
_entity_poly.entity_id
_entity_poly.type
_entity_poly.pdbx_seq_one_letter_code
_entity_poly.pdbx_strand_id
1 'polypeptide(L)'
;MTTRRSFHIIYLHIPVTYEVEESNISDICNVVGIDRGINFVVATYDSNHKSGFVSGKAIKQKRANYSKLRKELQMRHTPSSRRRLKAIGQRENRWMQDINHQVSKALVENNPKHTLFVLEDLSGIRNATERVKTKYRYVSVSWSFYDLEQKLIYKAKQNQSSVIKVDPRYTSQCCPCCGHVEKSNRNKKIHLFTCKKCGYKSNDDRIGAMNLYRMGIDYLADSQVPNTVVTE
;
A
#
# COMPACT_ATOMS: atom_id res chain seq x y z
N MET A 1 -5.34 47.84 -19.17
CA MET A 1 -6.35 46.82 -18.81
C MET A 1 -5.95 45.50 -19.46
N THR A 2 -5.30 44.61 -18.72
CA THR A 2 -4.89 43.29 -19.22
C THR A 2 -6.02 42.31 -18.96
N THR A 3 -6.75 41.93 -20.01
CA THR A 3 -7.77 40.90 -19.97
C THR A 3 -7.12 39.56 -19.64
N ARG A 4 -7.33 39.06 -18.41
CA ARG A 4 -6.98 37.68 -18.04
C ARG A 4 -7.87 36.74 -18.88
N ARG A 5 -7.28 36.08 -19.87
CA ARG A 5 -7.93 34.97 -20.56
C ARG A 5 -8.11 33.83 -19.53
N SER A 6 -9.32 33.55 -19.12
CA SER A 6 -9.66 32.36 -18.36
C SER A 6 -9.69 31.17 -19.31
N PHE A 7 -8.74 30.27 -19.20
CA PHE A 7 -8.81 28.99 -19.90
C PHE A 7 -9.83 28.12 -19.19
N HIS A 8 -10.93 27.82 -19.87
CA HIS A 8 -11.87 26.80 -19.43
C HIS A 8 -11.37 25.43 -19.88
N ILE A 9 -11.02 24.56 -18.91
CA ILE A 9 -10.66 23.17 -19.19
C ILE A 9 -11.97 22.38 -19.26
N ILE A 10 -12.24 21.80 -20.40
CA ILE A 10 -13.39 20.91 -20.62
C ILE A 10 -12.91 19.48 -20.44
N TYR A 11 -13.61 18.70 -19.64
CA TYR A 11 -13.35 17.29 -19.45
C TYR A 11 -14.44 16.49 -20.14
N LEU A 12 -14.04 15.54 -20.99
CA LEU A 12 -14.91 14.55 -21.57
C LEU A 12 -14.75 13.24 -20.79
N HIS A 13 -15.82 12.75 -20.18
CA HIS A 13 -15.85 11.46 -19.51
C HIS A 13 -16.51 10.44 -20.44
N ILE A 14 -15.71 9.47 -20.87
CA ILE A 14 -16.18 8.37 -21.72
C ILE A 14 -16.22 7.11 -20.86
N PRO A 15 -17.41 6.59 -20.51
CA PRO A 15 -17.52 5.31 -19.83
C PRO A 15 -17.12 4.19 -20.81
N VAL A 16 -16.28 3.29 -20.37
CA VAL A 16 -15.86 2.11 -21.13
C VAL A 16 -16.14 0.88 -20.28
N THR A 17 -16.93 -0.05 -20.84
CA THR A 17 -17.16 -1.36 -20.24
C THR A 17 -16.41 -2.41 -21.04
N TYR A 18 -15.71 -3.30 -20.37
CA TYR A 18 -15.06 -4.45 -20.98
C TYR A 18 -15.22 -5.68 -20.08
N GLU A 19 -15.32 -6.84 -20.71
CA GLU A 19 -15.36 -8.09 -20.00
C GLU A 19 -13.96 -8.47 -19.54
N VAL A 20 -13.85 -8.95 -18.31
CA VAL A 20 -12.61 -9.45 -17.73
C VAL A 20 -12.85 -10.88 -17.30
N GLU A 21 -12.09 -11.80 -17.85
CA GLU A 21 -12.06 -13.18 -17.38
C GLU A 21 -11.55 -13.20 -15.93
N GLU A 22 -12.34 -13.82 -15.06
CA GLU A 22 -11.92 -14.02 -13.66
C GLU A 22 -10.91 -15.15 -13.60
N SER A 23 -9.79 -14.94 -12.91
CA SER A 23 -8.81 -15.99 -12.67
C SER A 23 -9.34 -16.97 -11.64
N ASN A 24 -9.28 -18.26 -11.94
CA ASN A 24 -9.55 -19.30 -10.96
C ASN A 24 -8.34 -19.40 -10.00
N ILE A 25 -8.60 -19.85 -8.77
CA ILE A 25 -7.53 -20.07 -7.78
C ILE A 25 -6.52 -21.11 -8.29
N SER A 26 -6.98 -22.11 -9.05
CA SER A 26 -6.14 -23.13 -9.68
C SER A 26 -5.11 -22.58 -10.69
N ASP A 27 -5.40 -21.42 -11.27
CA ASP A 27 -4.55 -20.84 -12.32
C ASP A 27 -3.40 -19.99 -11.75
N ILE A 28 -3.43 -19.72 -10.44
CA ILE A 28 -2.43 -18.88 -9.79
C ILE A 28 -1.06 -19.55 -9.84
N CYS A 29 -0.12 -18.89 -10.51
CA CYS A 29 1.25 -19.36 -10.70
C CYS A 29 2.30 -18.58 -9.91
N ASN A 30 1.93 -17.43 -9.33
CA ASN A 30 2.83 -16.58 -8.56
C ASN A 30 2.09 -15.93 -7.39
N VAL A 31 2.76 -15.78 -6.27
CA VAL A 31 2.26 -15.08 -5.08
C VAL A 31 3.20 -13.94 -4.74
N VAL A 32 2.64 -12.79 -4.40
CA VAL A 32 3.42 -11.60 -4.00
C VAL A 32 2.84 -11.03 -2.71
N GLY A 33 3.60 -11.14 -1.64
CA GLY A 33 3.31 -10.44 -0.39
C GLY A 33 3.72 -8.97 -0.49
N ILE A 34 2.84 -8.05 -0.09
CA ILE A 34 3.04 -6.60 -0.20
C ILE A 34 2.82 -5.95 1.16
N ASP A 35 3.90 -5.56 1.82
CA ASP A 35 3.85 -4.71 3.02
C ASP A 35 3.80 -3.23 2.59
N ARG A 36 2.84 -2.48 3.15
CA ARG A 36 2.61 -1.06 2.83
C ARG A 36 3.05 -0.17 3.99
N GLY A 37 3.99 0.71 3.73
CA GLY A 37 4.58 1.54 4.76
C GLY A 37 4.81 3.01 4.37
N ILE A 38 5.35 3.77 5.33
CA ILE A 38 5.69 5.18 5.13
C ILE A 38 7.14 5.35 4.65
N ASN A 39 8.04 4.46 5.07
CA ASN A 39 9.45 4.50 4.67
C ASN A 39 9.66 3.88 3.30
N PHE A 40 9.07 2.71 3.10
CA PHE A 40 8.81 2.17 1.79
C PHE A 40 7.30 2.23 1.54
N VAL A 41 6.90 2.75 0.38
CA VAL A 41 5.48 2.78 -0.03
C VAL A 41 4.93 1.37 -0.09
N VAL A 42 5.76 0.50 -0.68
CA VAL A 42 5.58 -0.95 -0.70
C VAL A 42 6.93 -1.63 -0.55
N ALA A 43 6.95 -2.71 0.21
CA ALA A 43 7.98 -3.74 0.18
C ALA A 43 7.32 -5.03 -0.32
N THR A 44 7.93 -5.70 -1.29
CA THR A 44 7.38 -6.92 -1.91
C THR A 44 8.28 -8.11 -1.69
N TYR A 45 7.68 -9.30 -1.69
CA TYR A 45 8.37 -10.57 -1.72
C TYR A 45 7.56 -11.57 -2.55
N ASP A 46 8.20 -12.23 -3.52
CA ASP A 46 7.53 -13.06 -4.53
C ASP A 46 7.92 -14.55 -4.45
N SER A 47 7.27 -15.39 -5.26
CA SER A 47 7.52 -16.83 -5.37
C SER A 47 8.94 -17.17 -5.87
N ASN A 48 9.65 -16.22 -6.50
CA ASN A 48 11.05 -16.36 -6.88
C ASN A 48 12.01 -15.94 -5.76
N HIS A 49 11.47 -15.69 -4.55
CA HIS A 49 12.24 -15.21 -3.39
C HIS A 49 12.91 -13.84 -3.59
N LYS A 50 12.46 -13.06 -4.57
CA LYS A 50 12.93 -11.71 -4.82
C LYS A 50 12.18 -10.71 -3.96
N SER A 51 12.91 -9.71 -3.50
CA SER A 51 12.34 -8.58 -2.76
C SER A 51 12.43 -7.31 -3.57
N GLY A 52 11.35 -6.55 -3.61
CA GLY A 52 11.27 -5.22 -4.23
C GLY A 52 10.94 -4.14 -3.21
N PHE A 53 11.44 -2.93 -3.42
CA PHE A 53 11.18 -1.81 -2.53
C PHE A 53 10.90 -0.54 -3.32
N VAL A 54 9.82 0.15 -2.99
CA VAL A 54 9.51 1.49 -3.49
C VAL A 54 9.71 2.50 -2.37
N SER A 55 10.74 3.32 -2.46
CA SER A 55 11.10 4.28 -1.40
C SER A 55 10.06 5.37 -1.21
N GLY A 56 9.64 5.60 0.04
CA GLY A 56 8.77 6.70 0.43
C GLY A 56 9.50 8.03 0.73
N LYS A 57 10.84 8.09 0.62
CA LYS A 57 11.66 9.24 1.02
C LYS A 57 11.24 10.54 0.31
N ALA A 58 11.15 10.52 -1.01
CA ALA A 58 10.74 11.68 -1.80
C ALA A 58 9.31 12.13 -1.48
N ILE A 59 8.42 11.16 -1.22
CA ILE A 59 7.03 11.43 -0.88
C ILE A 59 6.94 12.11 0.50
N LYS A 60 7.65 11.60 1.49
CA LYS A 60 7.73 12.22 2.83
C LYS A 60 8.23 13.66 2.75
N GLN A 61 9.30 13.90 2.00
CA GLN A 61 9.87 15.24 1.82
C GLN A 61 8.87 16.20 1.18
N LYS A 62 8.23 15.81 0.09
CA LYS A 62 7.25 16.66 -0.62
C LYS A 62 6.02 16.94 0.25
N ARG A 63 5.55 15.96 1.01
CA ARG A 63 4.45 16.15 1.99
C ARG A 63 4.83 17.08 3.13
N ALA A 64 6.05 16.97 3.65
CA ALA A 64 6.56 17.90 4.66
C ALA A 64 6.56 19.35 4.14
N ASN A 65 6.97 19.56 2.89
CA ASN A 65 6.93 20.87 2.23
C ASN A 65 5.49 21.41 2.09
N TYR A 66 4.54 20.56 1.67
CA TYR A 66 3.12 20.94 1.63
C TYR A 66 2.57 21.28 3.02
N SER A 67 2.92 20.50 4.04
CA SER A 67 2.51 20.77 5.42
C SER A 67 3.03 22.11 5.92
N LYS A 68 4.31 22.43 5.67
CA LYS A 68 4.91 23.73 6.00
C LYS A 68 4.18 24.87 5.30
N LEU A 69 3.98 24.76 3.99
CA LEU A 69 3.31 25.79 3.18
C LEU A 69 1.84 26.01 3.63
N ARG A 70 1.13 24.95 4.02
CA ARG A 70 -0.22 25.09 4.59
C ARG A 70 -0.22 25.89 5.87
N LYS A 71 0.70 25.60 6.79
CA LYS A 71 0.82 26.36 8.05
C LYS A 71 1.06 27.83 7.79
N GLU A 72 2.00 28.16 6.90
CA GLU A 72 2.30 29.55 6.52
C GLU A 72 1.09 30.27 5.94
N LEU A 73 0.33 29.61 5.06
CA LEU A 73 -0.87 30.19 4.45
C LEU A 73 -2.02 30.34 5.46
N GLN A 74 -2.17 29.39 6.40
CA GLN A 74 -3.17 29.47 7.46
C GLN A 74 -2.91 30.65 8.40
N MET A 75 -1.65 30.95 8.72
CA MET A 75 -1.28 32.07 9.58
C MET A 75 -1.57 33.44 8.95
N ARG A 76 -1.68 33.55 7.62
CA ARG A 76 -1.90 34.84 6.93
C ARG A 76 -3.33 35.34 7.00
N HIS A 77 -4.33 34.51 7.26
CA HIS A 77 -5.77 34.81 7.40
C HIS A 77 -6.41 35.63 6.25
N THR A 78 -5.75 35.80 5.09
CA THR A 78 -6.27 36.60 3.97
C THR A 78 -7.15 35.78 3.01
N PRO A 79 -8.10 36.41 2.26
CA PRO A 79 -8.88 35.72 1.23
C PRO A 79 -8.00 35.08 0.15
N SER A 80 -6.88 35.70 -0.22
CA SER A 80 -5.91 35.18 -1.18
C SER A 80 -5.23 33.91 -0.66
N SER A 81 -4.82 33.90 0.64
CA SER A 81 -4.20 32.72 1.24
C SER A 81 -5.17 31.54 1.33
N ARG A 82 -6.48 31.79 1.61
CA ARG A 82 -7.51 30.72 1.61
C ARG A 82 -7.70 30.12 0.23
N ARG A 83 -7.75 30.93 -0.86
CA ARG A 83 -7.82 30.40 -2.24
C ARG A 83 -6.60 29.57 -2.59
N ARG A 84 -5.41 30.04 -2.23
CA ARG A 84 -4.16 29.28 -2.46
C ARG A 84 -4.11 27.98 -1.65
N LEU A 85 -4.60 27.97 -0.42
CA LEU A 85 -4.69 26.78 0.42
C LEU A 85 -5.56 25.68 -0.22
N LYS A 86 -6.73 26.05 -0.77
CA LYS A 86 -7.60 25.13 -1.51
C LYS A 86 -6.89 24.56 -2.76
N ALA A 87 -6.23 25.41 -3.54
CA ALA A 87 -5.51 24.99 -4.74
C ALA A 87 -4.35 24.04 -4.44
N ILE A 88 -3.62 24.24 -3.33
CA ILE A 88 -2.53 23.36 -2.89
C ILE A 88 -3.07 21.99 -2.50
N GLY A 89 -4.18 21.92 -1.76
CA GLY A 89 -4.80 20.64 -1.38
C GLY A 89 -5.16 19.78 -2.59
N GLN A 90 -5.74 20.39 -3.61
CA GLN A 90 -6.07 19.68 -4.85
C GLN A 90 -4.82 19.17 -5.61
N ARG A 91 -3.73 19.96 -5.63
CA ARG A 91 -2.46 19.56 -6.28
C ARG A 91 -1.82 18.39 -5.56
N GLU A 92 -1.80 18.40 -4.24
CA GLU A 92 -1.22 17.31 -3.45
C GLU A 92 -2.02 16.02 -3.64
N ASN A 93 -3.35 16.09 -3.63
CA ASN A 93 -4.19 14.92 -3.84
C ASN A 93 -3.97 14.31 -5.24
N ARG A 94 -3.97 15.11 -6.30
CA ARG A 94 -3.70 14.62 -7.66
C ARG A 94 -2.31 13.99 -7.77
N TRP A 95 -1.30 14.60 -7.18
CA TRP A 95 0.05 14.07 -7.18
C TRP A 95 0.13 12.73 -6.42
N MET A 96 -0.56 12.56 -5.29
CA MET A 96 -0.61 11.28 -4.58
C MET A 96 -1.36 10.22 -5.37
N GLN A 97 -2.45 10.57 -6.03
CA GLN A 97 -3.15 9.66 -6.93
C GLN A 97 -2.26 9.18 -8.07
N ASP A 98 -1.46 10.07 -8.67
CA ASP A 98 -0.51 9.74 -9.71
C ASP A 98 0.56 8.74 -9.20
N ILE A 99 1.15 9.00 -8.03
CA ILE A 99 2.07 8.04 -7.39
C ILE A 99 1.42 6.66 -7.20
N ASN A 100 0.20 6.62 -6.67
CA ASN A 100 -0.50 5.35 -6.47
C ASN A 100 -0.80 4.64 -7.79
N HIS A 101 -1.10 5.39 -8.86
CA HIS A 101 -1.26 4.83 -10.20
C HIS A 101 0.04 4.21 -10.73
N GLN A 102 1.18 4.90 -10.56
CA GLN A 102 2.49 4.41 -10.99
C GLN A 102 2.90 3.17 -10.19
N VAL A 103 2.77 3.20 -8.86
CA VAL A 103 3.12 2.06 -8.00
C VAL A 103 2.25 0.84 -8.30
N SER A 104 0.93 1.00 -8.37
CA SER A 104 0.03 -0.12 -8.66
C SER A 104 0.22 -0.67 -10.07
N LYS A 105 0.56 0.19 -11.05
CA LYS A 105 0.90 -0.23 -12.41
C LYS A 105 2.18 -1.07 -12.40
N ALA A 106 3.24 -0.57 -11.79
CA ALA A 106 4.51 -1.28 -11.70
C ALA A 106 4.39 -2.64 -10.97
N LEU A 107 3.56 -2.72 -9.92
CA LEU A 107 3.31 -3.98 -9.23
C LEU A 107 2.67 -5.02 -10.15
N VAL A 108 1.72 -4.62 -10.98
CA VAL A 108 1.03 -5.55 -11.89
C VAL A 108 1.91 -5.89 -13.10
N GLU A 109 2.56 -4.90 -13.73
CA GLU A 109 3.36 -5.12 -14.95
C GLU A 109 4.66 -5.91 -14.70
N ASN A 110 5.23 -5.83 -13.49
CA ASN A 110 6.45 -6.56 -13.14
C ASN A 110 6.18 -8.01 -12.69
N ASN A 111 4.92 -8.44 -12.66
CA ASN A 111 4.54 -9.79 -12.28
C ASN A 111 3.76 -10.47 -13.42
N PRO A 112 3.83 -11.80 -13.57
CA PRO A 112 3.07 -12.52 -14.58
C PRO A 112 1.56 -12.39 -14.34
N LYS A 113 0.77 -12.72 -15.36
CA LYS A 113 -0.67 -12.99 -15.19
C LYS A 113 -0.87 -14.09 -14.16
N HIS A 114 -2.08 -14.17 -13.59
CA HIS A 114 -2.41 -15.16 -12.57
C HIS A 114 -1.51 -15.04 -11.31
N THR A 115 -1.17 -13.81 -10.94
CA THR A 115 -0.48 -13.51 -9.67
C THR A 115 -1.51 -13.24 -8.56
N LEU A 116 -1.28 -13.84 -7.40
CA LEU A 116 -2.00 -13.50 -6.17
C LEU A 116 -1.22 -12.44 -5.39
N PHE A 117 -1.78 -11.24 -5.29
CA PHE A 117 -1.24 -10.18 -4.45
C PHE A 117 -1.86 -10.23 -3.06
N VAL A 118 -1.03 -10.29 -2.02
CA VAL A 118 -1.45 -10.40 -0.63
C VAL A 118 -1.12 -9.12 0.12
N LEU A 119 -2.14 -8.48 0.67
CA LEU A 119 -2.04 -7.22 1.41
C LEU A 119 -2.49 -7.41 2.86
N GLU A 120 -1.96 -6.58 3.76
CA GLU A 120 -2.55 -6.42 5.09
C GLU A 120 -3.91 -5.71 5.01
N ASP A 121 -4.89 -6.17 5.79
CA ASP A 121 -6.14 -5.42 5.98
C ASP A 121 -5.91 -4.25 6.93
N LEU A 122 -5.85 -3.07 6.35
CA LEU A 122 -5.64 -1.80 7.06
C LEU A 122 -6.96 -1.04 7.33
N SER A 123 -8.11 -1.66 7.20
CA SER A 123 -9.43 -1.02 7.38
C SER A 123 -9.60 -0.38 8.77
N GLY A 124 -9.00 -0.96 9.82
CA GLY A 124 -9.02 -0.45 11.19
C GLY A 124 -7.96 0.61 11.55
N ILE A 125 -7.05 0.94 10.63
CA ILE A 125 -5.88 1.79 10.95
C ILE A 125 -6.26 3.23 11.33
N ARG A 126 -7.39 3.74 10.84
CA ARG A 126 -7.87 5.10 11.18
C ARG A 126 -8.15 5.23 12.67
N ASN A 127 -8.77 4.23 13.28
CA ASN A 127 -9.08 4.22 14.72
C ASN A 127 -7.79 4.13 15.57
N ALA A 128 -6.80 3.37 15.08
CA ALA A 128 -5.49 3.28 15.74
C ALA A 128 -4.67 4.58 15.64
N THR A 129 -4.86 5.37 14.57
CA THR A 129 -4.12 6.64 14.36
C THR A 129 -4.65 7.80 15.19
N GLU A 130 -5.83 7.70 15.81
CA GLU A 130 -6.33 8.71 16.78
C GLU A 130 -5.39 8.84 17.98
N ARG A 131 -4.70 7.78 18.34
CA ARG A 131 -3.70 7.74 19.44
C ARG A 131 -2.33 8.32 19.04
N VAL A 132 -2.12 8.65 17.76
CA VAL A 132 -0.83 9.21 17.27
C VAL A 132 -0.80 10.71 17.58
N LYS A 133 0.31 11.19 18.17
CA LYS A 133 0.53 12.62 18.41
C LYS A 133 0.28 13.44 17.15
N THR A 134 -0.44 14.54 17.27
CA THR A 134 -0.91 15.41 16.17
C THR A 134 0.22 15.80 15.19
N LYS A 135 1.45 15.96 15.68
CA LYS A 135 2.63 16.29 14.86
C LYS A 135 2.93 15.24 13.78
N TYR A 136 2.66 13.96 14.04
CA TYR A 136 2.94 12.84 13.13
C TYR A 136 1.70 12.36 12.40
N ARG A 137 0.51 12.75 12.87
CA ARG A 137 -0.79 12.30 12.34
C ARG A 137 -0.93 12.61 10.85
N TYR A 138 -0.47 13.79 10.40
CA TYR A 138 -0.59 14.19 9.01
C TYR A 138 0.07 13.21 8.03
N VAL A 139 1.26 12.72 8.34
CA VAL A 139 1.96 11.75 7.48
C VAL A 139 1.31 10.36 7.56
N SER A 140 0.90 9.94 8.75
CA SER A 140 0.34 8.59 8.98
C SER A 140 -1.11 8.46 8.50
N VAL A 141 -1.97 9.47 8.73
CA VAL A 141 -3.40 9.43 8.39
C VAL A 141 -3.66 9.80 6.94
N SER A 142 -2.85 10.71 6.38
CA SER A 142 -3.04 11.18 5.02
C SER A 142 -2.43 10.24 3.96
N TRP A 143 -1.82 9.13 4.38
CA TRP A 143 -1.32 8.15 3.45
C TRP A 143 -2.49 7.42 2.79
N SER A 144 -2.51 7.45 1.48
CA SER A 144 -3.63 6.96 0.68
C SER A 144 -3.50 5.45 0.43
N PHE A 145 -3.36 4.63 1.51
CA PHE A 145 -3.29 3.17 1.40
C PHE A 145 -4.53 2.57 0.73
N TYR A 146 -5.70 3.10 1.08
CA TYR A 146 -6.95 2.67 0.45
C TYR A 146 -6.97 2.96 -1.06
N ASP A 147 -6.52 4.15 -1.48
CA ASP A 147 -6.47 4.51 -2.90
C ASP A 147 -5.47 3.63 -3.68
N LEU A 148 -4.30 3.32 -3.08
CA LEU A 148 -3.35 2.37 -3.66
C LEU A 148 -3.97 0.95 -3.79
N GLU A 149 -4.66 0.49 -2.75
CA GLU A 149 -5.35 -0.79 -2.73
C GLU A 149 -6.40 -0.88 -3.84
N GLN A 150 -7.29 0.11 -3.96
CA GLN A 150 -8.32 0.13 -5.00
C GLN A 150 -7.69 0.12 -6.41
N LYS A 151 -6.59 0.89 -6.60
CA LYS A 151 -5.87 0.90 -7.87
C LYS A 151 -5.18 -0.42 -8.19
N LEU A 152 -4.68 -1.11 -7.18
CA LEU A 152 -4.10 -2.44 -7.37
C LEU A 152 -5.18 -3.47 -7.71
N ILE A 153 -6.31 -3.46 -7.00
CA ILE A 153 -7.41 -4.41 -7.22
C ILE A 153 -7.90 -4.38 -8.67
N TYR A 154 -8.27 -3.20 -9.19
CA TYR A 154 -8.80 -3.17 -10.56
C TYR A 154 -7.76 -3.50 -11.63
N LYS A 155 -6.49 -3.09 -11.43
CA LYS A 155 -5.41 -3.42 -12.38
C LYS A 155 -5.01 -4.88 -12.34
N ALA A 156 -4.98 -5.48 -11.15
CA ALA A 156 -4.76 -6.91 -10.99
C ALA A 156 -5.86 -7.69 -11.73
N LYS A 157 -7.14 -7.31 -11.53
CA LYS A 157 -8.26 -7.93 -12.24
C LYS A 157 -8.09 -7.82 -13.76
N GLN A 158 -7.70 -6.65 -14.29
CA GLN A 158 -7.40 -6.46 -15.73
C GLN A 158 -6.29 -7.37 -16.25
N ASN A 159 -5.36 -7.76 -15.39
CA ASN A 159 -4.24 -8.65 -15.71
C ASN A 159 -4.51 -10.12 -15.32
N GLN A 160 -5.77 -10.51 -15.15
CA GLN A 160 -6.15 -11.87 -14.72
C GLN A 160 -5.42 -12.30 -13.43
N SER A 161 -5.24 -11.37 -12.51
CA SER A 161 -4.58 -11.55 -11.22
C SER A 161 -5.54 -11.20 -10.09
N SER A 162 -5.30 -11.73 -8.90
CA SER A 162 -6.19 -11.57 -7.75
C SER A 162 -5.51 -10.80 -6.63
N VAL A 163 -6.31 -10.17 -5.78
CA VAL A 163 -5.83 -9.47 -4.57
C VAL A 163 -6.62 -9.98 -3.38
N ILE A 164 -5.92 -10.44 -2.36
CA ILE A 164 -6.53 -10.78 -1.06
C ILE A 164 -6.01 -9.88 0.04
N LYS A 165 -6.82 -9.73 1.10
CA LYS A 165 -6.45 -9.03 2.32
C LYS A 165 -6.44 -10.01 3.48
N VAL A 166 -5.40 -9.92 4.30
CA VAL A 166 -5.18 -10.81 5.44
C VAL A 166 -5.05 -10.01 6.74
N ASP A 167 -5.30 -10.67 7.87
CA ASP A 167 -5.16 -10.05 9.19
C ASP A 167 -3.70 -9.59 9.42
N PRO A 168 -3.46 -8.31 9.75
CA PRO A 168 -2.12 -7.75 9.96
C PRO A 168 -1.44 -8.23 11.25
N ARG A 169 -2.10 -9.04 12.07
CA ARG A 169 -1.56 -9.47 13.36
C ARG A 169 -0.27 -10.25 13.17
N TYR A 170 0.76 -9.80 13.88
CA TYR A 170 2.08 -10.43 13.94
C TYR A 170 2.89 -10.50 12.64
N THR A 171 2.40 -10.02 11.50
CA THR A 171 3.12 -10.04 10.22
C THR A 171 4.52 -9.45 10.30
N SER A 172 4.71 -8.38 11.06
CA SER A 172 6.01 -7.73 11.27
C SER A 172 6.83 -8.27 12.47
N GLN A 173 6.32 -9.26 13.22
CA GLN A 173 6.94 -9.77 14.45
C GLN A 173 7.30 -11.25 14.34
N CYS A 174 6.68 -11.98 13.43
CA CYS A 174 6.91 -13.39 13.17
C CYS A 174 8.21 -13.59 12.37
N CYS A 175 9.06 -14.50 12.84
CA CYS A 175 10.26 -14.90 12.12
C CYS A 175 9.90 -15.81 10.95
N PRO A 176 10.23 -15.46 9.69
CA PRO A 176 9.92 -16.31 8.55
C PRO A 176 10.76 -17.61 8.52
N CYS A 177 11.84 -17.69 9.28
CA CYS A 177 12.69 -18.87 9.36
C CYS A 177 12.19 -19.92 10.36
N CYS A 178 11.85 -19.50 11.60
CA CYS A 178 11.50 -20.42 12.67
C CYS A 178 10.11 -20.22 13.29
N GLY A 179 9.29 -19.31 12.76
CA GLY A 179 7.95 -19.04 13.24
C GLY A 179 7.85 -18.32 14.59
N HIS A 180 8.98 -18.02 15.25
CA HIS A 180 8.98 -17.35 16.56
C HIS A 180 8.39 -15.94 16.46
N VAL A 181 7.38 -15.66 17.28
CA VAL A 181 6.69 -14.38 17.34
C VAL A 181 7.08 -13.63 18.59
N GLU A 182 7.76 -12.50 18.43
CA GLU A 182 8.13 -11.65 19.56
C GLU A 182 8.29 -10.20 19.11
N LYS A 183 7.73 -9.27 19.89
CA LYS A 183 7.79 -7.82 19.59
C LYS A 183 9.22 -7.27 19.59
N SER A 184 10.09 -7.83 20.40
CA SER A 184 11.51 -7.45 20.52
C SER A 184 12.36 -7.87 19.31
N ASN A 185 11.84 -8.75 18.43
CA ASN A 185 12.49 -9.10 17.17
C ASN A 185 12.67 -7.88 16.25
N ARG A 186 11.79 -6.87 16.37
CA ARG A 186 11.76 -5.69 15.47
C ARG A 186 12.33 -4.45 16.13
N ASN A 187 13.36 -3.86 15.54
CA ASN A 187 13.85 -2.52 15.89
C ASN A 187 13.39 -1.49 14.85
N LYS A 188 12.28 -0.82 15.14
CA LYS A 188 11.67 0.18 14.23
C LYS A 188 12.53 1.42 13.96
N LYS A 189 13.51 1.72 14.84
CA LYS A 189 14.36 2.92 14.68
C LYS A 189 15.37 2.76 13.55
N ILE A 190 15.88 1.55 13.38
CA ILE A 190 16.91 1.23 12.39
C ILE A 190 16.41 0.27 11.29
N HIS A 191 15.10 0.00 11.25
CA HIS A 191 14.48 -0.90 10.28
C HIS A 191 15.14 -2.28 10.21
N LEU A 192 15.48 -2.84 11.37
CA LEU A 192 16.13 -4.11 11.51
C LEU A 192 15.22 -5.10 12.25
N PHE A 193 15.07 -6.27 11.68
CA PHE A 193 14.54 -7.46 12.33
C PHE A 193 15.67 -8.39 12.73
N THR A 194 15.66 -8.88 13.98
CA THR A 194 16.58 -9.89 14.47
C THR A 194 15.80 -10.88 15.34
N CYS A 195 15.64 -12.11 14.88
CA CYS A 195 14.94 -13.14 15.63
C CYS A 195 15.70 -13.49 16.91
N LYS A 196 15.03 -13.42 18.05
CA LYS A 196 15.63 -13.75 19.36
C LYS A 196 15.85 -15.26 19.55
N LYS A 197 15.12 -16.10 18.79
CA LYS A 197 15.23 -17.56 18.87
C LYS A 197 16.31 -18.12 17.95
N CYS A 198 16.31 -17.77 16.66
CA CYS A 198 17.21 -18.38 15.67
C CYS A 198 18.28 -17.42 15.13
N GLY A 199 18.30 -16.14 15.54
CA GLY A 199 19.30 -15.18 15.10
C GLY A 199 19.10 -14.64 13.67
N TYR A 200 18.06 -15.06 12.94
CA TYR A 200 17.78 -14.59 11.57
C TYR A 200 17.66 -13.06 11.54
N LYS A 201 18.37 -12.42 10.62
CA LYS A 201 18.39 -10.96 10.47
C LYS A 201 17.93 -10.52 9.09
N SER A 202 17.10 -9.48 9.02
CA SER A 202 16.66 -8.88 7.76
C SER A 202 16.11 -7.45 7.99
N ASN A 203 15.78 -6.75 6.91
CA ASN A 203 14.99 -5.54 6.98
C ASN A 203 13.57 -5.85 7.48
N ASP A 204 13.01 -5.00 8.37
CA ASP A 204 11.72 -5.25 9.02
C ASP A 204 10.53 -5.18 8.06
N ASP A 205 10.56 -4.30 7.05
CA ASP A 205 9.50 -4.21 6.03
C ASP A 205 9.56 -5.43 5.07
N ARG A 206 10.77 -5.95 4.79
CA ARG A 206 10.94 -7.22 4.06
C ARG A 206 10.30 -8.39 4.82
N ILE A 207 10.46 -8.45 6.14
CA ILE A 207 9.83 -9.50 6.96
C ILE A 207 8.31 -9.44 6.85
N GLY A 208 7.71 -8.25 6.88
CA GLY A 208 6.27 -8.08 6.64
C GLY A 208 5.84 -8.69 5.31
N ALA A 209 6.53 -8.35 4.22
CA ALA A 209 6.24 -8.89 2.89
C ALA A 209 6.42 -10.42 2.81
N MET A 210 7.47 -10.99 3.45
CA MET A 210 7.68 -12.45 3.49
C MET A 210 6.56 -13.19 4.24
N ASN A 211 6.08 -12.64 5.35
CA ASN A 211 4.99 -13.25 6.09
C ASN A 211 3.66 -13.14 5.35
N LEU A 212 3.39 -12.01 4.66
CA LEU A 212 2.23 -11.88 3.78
C LEU A 212 2.28 -12.88 2.62
N TYR A 213 3.44 -13.07 2.01
CA TYR A 213 3.65 -14.10 1.00
C TYR A 213 3.29 -15.50 1.53
N ARG A 214 3.77 -15.88 2.73
CA ARG A 214 3.43 -17.16 3.36
C ARG A 214 1.93 -17.32 3.57
N MET A 215 1.26 -16.29 4.10
CA MET A 215 -0.19 -16.31 4.28
C MET A 215 -0.93 -16.48 2.94
N GLY A 216 -0.37 -15.98 1.84
CA GLY A 216 -0.91 -16.23 0.50
C GLY A 216 -0.73 -17.68 0.04
N ILE A 217 0.41 -18.30 0.33
CA ILE A 217 0.63 -19.74 0.06
C ILE A 217 -0.33 -20.60 0.89
N ASP A 218 -0.48 -20.29 2.19
CA ASP A 218 -1.40 -21.00 3.08
C ASP A 218 -2.85 -20.87 2.57
N TYR A 219 -3.29 -19.68 2.15
CA TYR A 219 -4.59 -19.45 1.53
C TYR A 219 -4.83 -20.31 0.28
N LEU A 220 -3.82 -20.45 -0.60
CA LEU A 220 -3.94 -21.30 -1.79
C LEU A 220 -4.04 -22.79 -1.41
N ALA A 221 -3.27 -23.23 -0.42
CA ALA A 221 -3.30 -24.60 0.05
C ALA A 221 -4.67 -24.96 0.63
N ASP A 222 -5.22 -24.11 1.50
CA ASP A 222 -6.55 -24.30 2.11
C ASP A 222 -7.67 -24.30 1.06
N SER A 223 -7.54 -23.48 0.01
CA SER A 223 -8.53 -23.36 -1.06
C SER A 223 -8.51 -24.54 -2.04
N GLN A 224 -7.44 -25.34 -2.06
CA GLN A 224 -7.30 -26.53 -2.91
C GLN A 224 -7.78 -27.82 -2.19
N VAL A 225 -8.01 -27.78 -0.89
CA VAL A 225 -8.61 -28.92 -0.17
C VAL A 225 -10.08 -28.98 -0.52
N PRO A 226 -10.57 -30.04 -1.21
CA PRO A 226 -11.98 -30.18 -1.47
C PRO A 226 -12.72 -30.26 -0.14
N ASN A 227 -13.78 -29.44 0.01
CA ASN A 227 -14.73 -29.58 1.12
C ASN A 227 -15.33 -31.00 1.05
N THR A 228 -14.73 -31.94 1.73
CA THR A 228 -15.35 -33.21 2.02
C THR A 228 -16.55 -32.91 2.92
N VAL A 229 -17.72 -32.75 2.30
CA VAL A 229 -18.99 -32.70 3.00
C VAL A 229 -19.11 -34.05 3.73
N VAL A 230 -18.87 -34.04 5.03
CA VAL A 230 -19.28 -35.15 5.90
C VAL A 230 -20.79 -35.03 6.01
N THR A 231 -21.50 -35.75 5.17
CA THR A 231 -22.93 -36.02 5.36
C THR A 231 -23.04 -37.03 6.49
N GLU A 232 -23.44 -36.58 7.68
CA GLU A 232 -24.08 -37.42 8.69
C GLU A 232 -25.56 -37.62 8.35
#